data_af3c212771f1b5b1908a2bbbed21dff8
#
_entry.id   af3c212771f1b5b1908a2bbbed21dff8
#
_cell.length_a   1.000
_cell.length_b   1.000
_cell.length_c   1.000
_cell.angle_alpha   90.00
_cell.angle_beta   90.00
_cell.angle_gamma   90.00
#
_symmetry.space_group_name_H-M   'P 1'
#
loop_
_entity.id
_entity.type
_entity.pdbx_description
1 polymer ?
#
loop_
_entity_poly.entity_id
_entity_poly.type
_entity_poly.pdbx_seq_one_letter_code
_entity_poly.pdbx_strand_id
1 'polypeptide(L)'
;FEYKGISQGKYVEGEIEALNNAEAAHKLKDQKVIITKLKEAKKKKAVVKKEKTSFSFGTGIKAQEILIFCKQFATMLRAGLPVLNTLEMLEGQTTRPPMKKVIQTIKKDLESGNALSKCFEKHPKIFDTVVVNLIKAGEASGKLDTFLQKIVVSLEKREKIKSQIKSALFYPGVLFSVAILVTVFMLMNVVPTFVNMYEGMGTVSYTHLRAHETHEH
;
A
#
# COMPACT_ATOMS: atom_id res chain seq x y z
N PHE A 1 21.68 12.31 17.34
CA PHE A 1 23.01 11.99 16.82
C PHE A 1 23.31 10.52 17.11
N GLU A 2 23.79 9.80 16.09
CA GLU A 2 24.36 8.46 16.28
C GLU A 2 25.85 8.59 16.60
N TYR A 3 26.30 7.95 17.66
CA TYR A 3 27.70 7.95 18.05
C TYR A 3 28.30 6.56 18.08
N LYS A 4 29.58 6.50 17.73
CA LYS A 4 30.46 5.36 17.97
C LYS A 4 31.63 5.82 18.83
N GLY A 5 31.85 5.13 19.93
CA GLY A 5 32.87 5.50 20.89
C GLY A 5 33.46 4.29 21.62
N ILE A 6 34.43 4.57 22.47
CA ILE A 6 35.04 3.57 23.33
C ILE A 6 34.78 4.01 24.78
N SER A 7 34.15 3.14 25.57
CA SER A 7 33.97 3.31 27.01
C SER A 7 34.63 2.12 27.72
N GLN A 8 35.52 2.40 28.66
CA GLN A 8 36.24 1.36 29.43
C GLN A 8 36.89 0.25 28.57
N GLY A 9 37.44 0.62 27.41
CA GLY A 9 38.11 -0.33 26.51
C GLY A 9 37.19 -1.18 25.63
N LYS A 10 35.83 -0.95 25.65
CA LYS A 10 34.89 -1.62 24.78
C LYS A 10 34.25 -0.65 23.78
N TYR A 11 34.03 -1.12 22.57
CA TYR A 11 33.29 -0.34 21.57
C TYR A 11 31.83 -0.24 21.96
N VAL A 12 31.30 1.00 22.00
CA VAL A 12 29.89 1.31 22.29
C VAL A 12 29.34 2.14 21.16
N GLU A 13 28.16 1.73 20.67
CA GLU A 13 27.40 2.46 19.69
C GLU A 13 26.03 2.79 20.30
N GLY A 14 25.54 4.01 20.06
CA GLY A 14 24.23 4.44 20.57
C GLY A 14 23.75 5.71 19.92
N GLU A 15 22.55 6.13 20.33
CA GLU A 15 21.94 7.39 19.89
C GLU A 15 21.85 8.34 21.09
N ILE A 16 22.17 9.62 20.87
CA ILE A 16 22.05 10.68 21.87
C ILE A 16 21.26 11.87 21.30
N GLU A 17 20.33 12.39 22.08
CA GLU A 17 19.59 13.59 21.75
C GLU A 17 20.36 14.85 22.17
N ALA A 18 20.68 15.69 21.19
CA ALA A 18 21.34 16.97 21.39
C ALA A 18 20.96 17.96 20.28
N LEU A 19 20.97 19.25 20.59
CA LEU A 19 20.61 20.32 19.66
C LEU A 19 21.72 20.60 18.62
N ASN A 20 22.97 20.31 18.98
CA ASN A 20 24.13 20.48 18.10
C ASN A 20 25.25 19.47 18.45
N ASN A 21 26.26 19.38 17.55
CA ASN A 21 27.41 18.49 17.72
C ASN A 21 28.21 18.78 18.99
N ALA A 22 28.29 20.03 19.42
CA ALA A 22 29.06 20.42 20.61
C ALA A 22 28.36 19.90 21.89
N GLU A 23 27.05 20.01 21.98
CA GLU A 23 26.26 19.49 23.11
C GLU A 23 26.26 17.95 23.16
N ALA A 24 26.19 17.28 22.01
CA ALA A 24 26.32 15.84 21.92
C ALA A 24 27.69 15.36 22.43
N ALA A 25 28.75 16.04 22.02
CA ALA A 25 30.11 15.74 22.46
C ALA A 25 30.30 15.96 23.98
N HIS A 26 29.71 17.02 24.54
CA HIS A 26 29.77 17.29 25.97
C HIS A 26 29.05 16.22 26.79
N LYS A 27 27.84 15.87 26.41
CA LYS A 27 27.04 14.80 27.07
C LYS A 27 27.74 13.43 27.03
N LEU A 28 28.39 13.10 25.92
CA LEU A 28 29.15 11.84 25.78
C LEU A 28 30.45 11.84 26.58
N LYS A 29 31.11 13.00 26.72
CA LYS A 29 32.30 13.17 27.55
C LYS A 29 31.97 12.98 29.05
N ASP A 30 30.83 13.47 29.50
CA ASP A 30 30.33 13.28 30.88
C ASP A 30 30.06 11.80 31.17
N GLN A 31 29.68 11.01 30.16
CA GLN A 31 29.50 9.56 30.25
C GLN A 31 30.82 8.76 30.08
N LYS A 32 31.97 9.43 30.04
CA LYS A 32 33.29 8.84 29.85
C LYS A 32 33.44 7.99 28.58
N VAL A 33 32.73 8.37 27.52
CA VAL A 33 32.81 7.76 26.20
C VAL A 33 33.76 8.59 25.33
N ILE A 34 34.80 7.97 24.82
CA ILE A 34 35.72 8.58 23.84
C ILE A 34 35.10 8.44 22.46
N ILE A 35 34.67 9.58 21.87
CA ILE A 35 33.98 9.59 20.58
C ILE A 35 34.98 9.30 19.46
N THR A 36 34.75 8.24 18.70
CA THR A 36 35.53 7.91 17.50
C THR A 36 34.83 8.43 16.23
N LYS A 37 33.50 8.49 16.25
CA LYS A 37 32.70 9.00 15.13
C LYS A 37 31.35 9.52 15.62
N LEU A 38 30.99 10.75 15.25
CA LEU A 38 29.70 11.36 15.50
C LEU A 38 29.04 11.68 14.16
N LYS A 39 27.85 11.18 13.91
CA LYS A 39 27.06 11.50 12.73
C LYS A 39 25.73 12.11 13.16
N GLU A 40 25.31 13.15 12.47
CA GLU A 40 23.94 13.60 12.57
C GLU A 40 23.02 12.47 12.10
N ALA A 41 22.26 11.92 13.03
CA ALA A 41 21.14 11.08 12.67
C ALA A 41 20.22 11.94 11.82
N LYS A 42 20.16 11.72 10.50
CA LYS A 42 19.14 12.36 9.64
C LYS A 42 17.83 12.12 10.36
N LYS A 43 17.17 13.19 10.83
CA LYS A 43 15.81 13.14 11.36
C LYS A 43 15.03 12.24 10.42
N LYS A 44 14.75 11.02 10.83
CA LYS A 44 13.62 10.29 10.26
C LYS A 44 12.44 11.21 10.56
N LYS A 45 12.10 12.07 9.58
CA LYS A 45 10.80 12.73 9.56
C LYS A 45 9.86 11.63 9.98
N ALA A 46 9.12 11.86 11.07
CA ALA A 46 7.98 11.04 11.38
C ALA A 46 7.22 10.95 10.06
N VAL A 47 7.42 9.82 9.40
CA VAL A 47 6.64 9.50 8.22
C VAL A 47 5.27 9.36 8.82
N VAL A 48 4.48 10.44 8.73
CA VAL A 48 3.04 10.30 8.64
C VAL A 48 2.91 9.20 7.61
N LYS A 49 2.65 7.99 8.09
CA LYS A 49 2.29 6.86 7.25
C LYS A 49 1.13 7.37 6.41
N LYS A 50 1.44 7.95 5.24
CA LYS A 50 0.48 7.96 4.16
C LYS A 50 0.06 6.50 4.10
N GLU A 51 -1.16 6.23 4.50
CA GLU A 51 -1.82 4.98 4.21
C GLU A 51 -1.62 4.78 2.70
N LYS A 52 -0.55 4.05 2.38
CA LYS A 52 -0.51 3.39 1.09
C LYS A 52 -1.72 2.49 1.16
N THR A 53 -2.76 2.87 0.44
CA THR A 53 -3.74 1.94 -0.05
C THR A 53 -2.95 0.88 -0.82
N SER A 54 -2.31 0.01 -0.06
CA SER A 54 -1.62 -1.15 -0.60
C SER A 54 -2.73 -2.03 -1.13
N PHE A 55 -2.93 -1.96 -2.41
CA PHE A 55 -3.53 -3.02 -3.20
C PHE A 55 -2.75 -4.28 -2.84
N SER A 56 -3.26 -5.02 -1.87
CA SER A 56 -2.61 -6.20 -1.33
C SER A 56 -2.79 -7.35 -2.33
N PHE A 57 -1.93 -7.36 -3.32
CA PHE A 57 -1.63 -8.56 -4.09
C PHE A 57 -0.79 -9.46 -3.17
N GLY A 58 -1.40 -10.33 -2.37
CA GLY A 58 -0.56 -11.20 -1.57
C GLY A 58 -1.20 -12.08 -0.49
N THR A 59 -2.44 -11.81 -0.06
CA THR A 59 -3.09 -12.65 0.98
C THR A 59 -3.95 -13.78 0.42
N GLY A 60 -4.21 -13.80 -0.88
CA GLY A 60 -5.14 -14.74 -1.50
C GLY A 60 -6.61 -14.59 -1.07
N ILE A 61 -6.91 -13.60 -0.20
CA ILE A 61 -8.27 -13.31 0.30
C ILE A 61 -8.85 -12.15 -0.49
N LYS A 62 -10.04 -12.37 -1.06
CA LYS A 62 -10.75 -11.33 -1.82
C LYS A 62 -11.52 -10.41 -0.88
N ALA A 63 -11.64 -9.12 -1.23
CA ALA A 63 -12.41 -8.15 -0.45
C ALA A 63 -13.88 -8.58 -0.25
N GLN A 64 -14.45 -9.26 -1.23
CA GLN A 64 -15.79 -9.83 -1.13
C GLN A 64 -15.91 -10.90 -0.04
N GLU A 65 -14.87 -11.68 0.21
CA GLU A 65 -14.85 -12.69 1.27
C GLU A 65 -14.83 -12.05 2.66
N ILE A 66 -14.06 -10.95 2.78
CA ILE A 66 -14.03 -10.15 4.01
C ILE A 66 -15.41 -9.53 4.28
N LEU A 67 -16.06 -9.02 3.24
CA LEU A 67 -17.41 -8.47 3.35
C LEU A 67 -18.43 -9.53 3.80
N ILE A 68 -18.41 -10.73 3.19
CA ILE A 68 -19.29 -11.84 3.55
C ILE A 68 -19.06 -12.24 5.00
N PHE A 69 -17.79 -12.42 5.41
CA PHE A 69 -17.43 -12.71 6.78
C PHE A 69 -17.97 -11.66 7.75
N CYS A 70 -17.73 -10.37 7.49
CA CYS A 70 -18.22 -9.30 8.36
C CYS A 70 -19.76 -9.25 8.45
N LYS A 71 -20.46 -9.53 7.35
CA LYS A 71 -21.92 -9.63 7.32
C LYS A 71 -22.46 -10.75 8.21
N GLN A 72 -21.91 -11.95 8.03
CA GLN A 72 -22.30 -13.10 8.82
C GLN A 72 -21.96 -12.89 10.29
N PHE A 73 -20.77 -12.37 10.59
CA PHE A 73 -20.33 -12.05 11.94
C PHE A 73 -21.29 -11.03 12.61
N ALA A 74 -21.60 -9.93 11.95
CA ALA A 74 -22.54 -8.93 12.45
C ALA A 74 -23.95 -9.51 12.69
N THR A 75 -24.43 -10.36 11.76
CA THR A 75 -25.77 -10.96 11.85
C THR A 75 -25.88 -11.91 13.03
N MET A 76 -24.87 -12.77 13.25
CA MET A 76 -24.84 -13.73 14.34
C MET A 76 -24.75 -13.03 15.71
N LEU A 77 -23.91 -11.99 15.83
CA LEU A 77 -23.82 -11.21 17.06
C LEU A 77 -25.12 -10.44 17.35
N ARG A 78 -25.79 -9.92 16.31
CA ARG A 78 -27.11 -9.30 16.48
C ARG A 78 -28.16 -10.29 16.95
N ALA A 79 -28.05 -11.55 16.55
CA ALA A 79 -28.91 -12.64 17.06
C ALA A 79 -28.58 -13.05 18.50
N GLY A 80 -27.60 -12.41 19.15
CA GLY A 80 -27.22 -12.65 20.54
C GLY A 80 -26.23 -13.79 20.74
N LEU A 81 -25.63 -14.31 19.66
CA LEU A 81 -24.62 -15.37 19.78
C LEU A 81 -23.32 -14.83 20.39
N PRO A 82 -22.69 -15.56 21.30
CA PRO A 82 -21.37 -15.21 21.83
C PRO A 82 -20.32 -15.09 20.71
N VAL A 83 -19.39 -14.14 20.86
CA VAL A 83 -18.35 -13.84 19.86
C VAL A 83 -17.56 -15.10 19.49
N LEU A 84 -17.15 -15.90 20.49
CA LEU A 84 -16.35 -17.10 20.28
C LEU A 84 -17.10 -18.16 19.48
N ASN A 85 -18.37 -18.44 19.86
CA ASN A 85 -19.22 -19.40 19.15
C ASN A 85 -19.48 -18.94 17.70
N THR A 86 -19.65 -17.63 17.51
CA THR A 86 -19.81 -17.05 16.17
C THR A 86 -18.57 -17.29 15.30
N LEU A 87 -17.36 -17.07 15.83
CA LEU A 87 -16.12 -17.34 15.10
C LEU A 87 -15.95 -18.82 14.78
N GLU A 88 -16.34 -19.70 15.67
CA GLU A 88 -16.29 -21.16 15.46
C GLU A 88 -17.23 -21.60 14.32
N MET A 89 -18.46 -21.08 14.31
CA MET A 89 -19.42 -21.35 13.23
C MET A 89 -18.93 -20.81 11.89
N LEU A 90 -18.35 -19.61 11.85
CA LEU A 90 -17.80 -18.99 10.66
C LEU A 90 -16.56 -19.74 10.14
N GLU A 91 -15.73 -20.27 11.04
CA GLU A 91 -14.61 -21.14 10.68
C GLU A 91 -15.10 -22.40 9.94
N GLY A 92 -16.17 -23.02 10.45
CA GLY A 92 -16.78 -24.21 9.85
C GLY A 92 -17.42 -23.94 8.49
N GLN A 93 -18.03 -22.76 8.30
CA GLN A 93 -18.67 -22.35 7.05
C GLN A 93 -17.69 -21.85 5.98
N THR A 94 -16.47 -21.45 6.39
CA THR A 94 -15.50 -20.89 5.46
C THR A 94 -14.79 -21.97 4.67
N THR A 95 -15.03 -22.01 3.36
CA THR A 95 -14.47 -23.00 2.43
C THR A 95 -13.03 -22.66 2.00
N ARG A 96 -12.66 -21.36 2.01
CA ARG A 96 -11.35 -20.93 1.52
C ARG A 96 -10.27 -21.04 2.59
N PRO A 97 -9.20 -21.81 2.34
CA PRO A 97 -8.14 -22.05 3.31
C PRO A 97 -7.47 -20.77 3.88
N PRO A 98 -7.18 -19.73 3.06
CA PRO A 98 -6.56 -18.52 3.59
C PRO A 98 -7.44 -17.80 4.63
N MET A 99 -8.72 -17.61 4.33
CA MET A 99 -9.65 -16.95 5.25
C MET A 99 -9.93 -17.81 6.49
N LYS A 100 -10.06 -19.12 6.31
CA LYS A 100 -10.24 -20.08 7.42
C LYS A 100 -9.09 -19.98 8.43
N LYS A 101 -7.83 -19.92 7.96
CA LYS A 101 -6.64 -19.76 8.83
C LYS A 101 -6.68 -18.45 9.62
N VAL A 102 -7.14 -17.37 9.02
CA VAL A 102 -7.28 -16.08 9.70
C VAL A 102 -8.31 -16.17 10.81
N ILE A 103 -9.48 -16.75 10.53
CA ILE A 103 -10.54 -16.93 11.54
C ILE A 103 -10.05 -17.82 12.68
N GLN A 104 -9.35 -18.92 12.39
CA GLN A 104 -8.73 -19.79 13.39
C GLN A 104 -7.74 -19.04 14.28
N THR A 105 -6.90 -18.19 13.71
CA THR A 105 -5.93 -17.40 14.47
C THR A 105 -6.64 -16.41 15.39
N ILE A 106 -7.66 -15.69 14.86
CA ILE A 106 -8.46 -14.75 15.65
C ILE A 106 -9.17 -15.48 16.79
N LYS A 107 -9.79 -16.64 16.53
CA LYS A 107 -10.45 -17.45 17.54
C LYS A 107 -9.48 -17.86 18.66
N LYS A 108 -8.34 -18.43 18.30
CA LYS A 108 -7.30 -18.87 19.25
C LYS A 108 -6.76 -17.72 20.09
N ASP A 109 -6.53 -16.57 19.49
CA ASP A 109 -6.06 -15.38 20.21
C ASP A 109 -7.12 -14.88 21.19
N LEU A 110 -8.40 -14.91 20.80
CA LEU A 110 -9.51 -14.54 21.67
C LEU A 110 -9.68 -15.54 22.85
N GLU A 111 -9.58 -16.84 22.59
CA GLU A 111 -9.56 -17.88 23.62
C GLU A 111 -8.43 -17.71 24.63
N SER A 112 -7.30 -17.15 24.18
CA SER A 112 -6.16 -16.81 25.04
C SER A 112 -6.37 -15.54 25.87
N GLY A 113 -7.56 -14.92 25.84
CA GLY A 113 -7.92 -13.73 26.63
C GLY A 113 -7.50 -12.40 26.01
N ASN A 114 -7.07 -12.38 24.73
CA ASN A 114 -6.78 -11.13 24.06
C ASN A 114 -8.08 -10.40 23.69
N ALA A 115 -8.04 -9.05 23.71
CA ALA A 115 -9.13 -8.24 23.22
C ALA A 115 -9.39 -8.52 21.73
N LEU A 116 -10.67 -8.55 21.31
CA LEU A 116 -11.05 -8.84 19.92
C LEU A 116 -10.38 -7.88 18.93
N SER A 117 -10.35 -6.59 19.26
CA SER A 117 -9.67 -5.57 18.47
C SER A 117 -8.19 -5.88 18.23
N LYS A 118 -7.48 -6.38 19.25
CA LYS A 118 -6.07 -6.80 19.13
C LYS A 118 -5.89 -8.04 18.25
N CYS A 119 -6.85 -8.96 18.28
CA CYS A 119 -6.82 -10.14 17.42
C CYS A 119 -6.91 -9.73 15.94
N PHE A 120 -7.79 -8.78 15.60
CA PHE A 120 -7.93 -8.26 14.24
C PHE A 120 -6.73 -7.41 13.80
N GLU A 121 -6.13 -6.64 14.72
CA GLU A 121 -4.96 -5.79 14.47
C GLU A 121 -3.74 -6.60 13.98
N LYS A 122 -3.61 -7.87 14.36
CA LYS A 122 -2.55 -8.77 13.87
C LYS A 122 -2.63 -9.05 12.36
N HIS A 123 -3.75 -8.73 11.73
CA HIS A 123 -4.00 -8.99 10.31
C HIS A 123 -4.19 -7.69 9.49
N PRO A 124 -3.21 -6.76 9.47
CA PRO A 124 -3.37 -5.43 8.85
C PRO A 124 -3.51 -5.46 7.34
N LYS A 125 -3.15 -6.58 6.70
CA LYS A 125 -3.32 -6.78 5.25
C LYS A 125 -4.75 -7.16 4.87
N ILE A 126 -5.57 -7.54 5.83
CA ILE A 126 -6.95 -8.02 5.62
C ILE A 126 -7.93 -7.02 6.22
N PHE A 127 -7.69 -6.61 7.45
CA PHE A 127 -8.51 -5.65 8.17
C PHE A 127 -7.75 -4.32 8.30
N ASP A 128 -8.29 -3.29 7.71
CA ASP A 128 -7.68 -1.96 7.78
C ASP A 128 -7.86 -1.32 9.17
N THR A 129 -7.12 -0.26 9.41
CA THR A 129 -7.15 0.49 10.68
C THR A 129 -8.55 0.97 11.04
N VAL A 130 -9.39 1.28 10.04
CA VAL A 130 -10.77 1.73 10.27
C VAL A 130 -11.61 0.60 10.85
N VAL A 131 -11.49 -0.61 10.28
CA VAL A 131 -12.17 -1.82 10.79
C VAL A 131 -11.75 -2.12 12.22
N VAL A 132 -10.44 -2.12 12.49
CA VAL A 132 -9.90 -2.39 13.83
C VAL A 132 -10.39 -1.36 14.87
N ASN A 133 -10.38 -0.07 14.51
CA ASN A 133 -10.84 0.99 15.41
C ASN A 133 -12.34 0.91 15.69
N LEU A 134 -13.16 0.52 14.69
CA LEU A 134 -14.60 0.30 14.89
C LEU A 134 -14.86 -0.91 15.80
N ILE A 135 -14.11 -2.01 15.64
CA ILE A 135 -14.19 -3.16 16.54
C ILE A 135 -13.81 -2.75 17.96
N LYS A 136 -12.72 -1.99 18.14
CA LYS A 136 -12.27 -1.48 19.43
C LYS A 136 -13.33 -0.60 20.11
N ALA A 137 -13.97 0.28 19.36
CA ALA A 137 -15.07 1.12 19.87
C ALA A 137 -16.31 0.28 20.24
N GLY A 138 -16.63 -0.74 19.43
CA GLY A 138 -17.72 -1.69 19.71
C GLY A 138 -17.47 -2.52 20.95
N GLU A 139 -16.22 -2.98 21.14
CA GLU A 139 -15.78 -3.75 22.29
C GLU A 139 -15.86 -2.89 23.57
N ALA A 140 -15.34 -1.67 23.53
CA ALA A 140 -15.36 -0.75 24.67
C ALA A 140 -16.77 -0.31 25.07
N SER A 141 -17.70 -0.20 24.12
CA SER A 141 -19.09 0.22 24.38
C SER A 141 -20.05 -0.95 24.64
N GLY A 142 -19.62 -2.19 24.48
CA GLY A 142 -20.47 -3.38 24.56
C GLY A 142 -21.49 -3.51 23.40
N LYS A 143 -21.39 -2.68 22.35
CA LYS A 143 -22.29 -2.65 21.19
C LYS A 143 -21.61 -3.12 19.90
N LEU A 144 -20.92 -4.26 20.00
CA LEU A 144 -20.10 -4.79 18.90
C LEU A 144 -20.93 -5.05 17.63
N ASP A 145 -22.17 -5.52 17.77
CA ASP A 145 -23.11 -5.73 16.69
C ASP A 145 -23.36 -4.47 15.85
N THR A 146 -23.59 -3.35 16.53
CA THR A 146 -23.83 -2.04 15.89
C THR A 146 -22.60 -1.54 15.14
N PHE A 147 -21.42 -1.69 15.73
CA PHE A 147 -20.18 -1.26 15.07
C PHE A 147 -19.79 -2.16 13.91
N LEU A 148 -20.01 -3.46 14.01
CA LEU A 148 -19.84 -4.40 12.91
C LEU A 148 -20.77 -4.09 11.74
N GLN A 149 -22.01 -3.68 12.02
CA GLN A 149 -22.91 -3.23 10.96
C GLN A 149 -22.37 -1.99 10.22
N LYS A 150 -21.77 -1.04 10.95
CA LYS A 150 -21.10 0.11 10.32
C LYS A 150 -19.92 -0.32 9.44
N ILE A 151 -19.16 -1.32 9.87
CA ILE A 151 -18.08 -1.91 9.07
C ILE A 151 -18.64 -2.50 7.78
N VAL A 152 -19.70 -3.29 7.86
CA VAL A 152 -20.37 -3.89 6.69
C VAL A 152 -20.79 -2.82 5.69
N VAL A 153 -21.50 -1.78 6.13
CA VAL A 153 -21.93 -0.66 5.27
C VAL A 153 -20.73 0.05 4.62
N SER A 154 -19.65 0.24 5.37
CA SER A 154 -18.41 0.85 4.83
C SER A 154 -17.76 -0.02 3.75
N LEU A 155 -17.66 -1.32 3.99
CA LEU A 155 -17.10 -2.27 3.03
C LEU A 155 -17.98 -2.40 1.76
N GLU A 156 -19.29 -2.42 1.90
CA GLU A 156 -20.23 -2.41 0.76
C GLU A 156 -20.07 -1.18 -0.11
N LYS A 157 -20.00 0.00 0.51
CA LYS A 157 -19.76 1.25 -0.22
C LYS A 157 -18.45 1.22 -1.00
N ARG A 158 -17.37 0.72 -0.38
CA ARG A 158 -16.07 0.59 -1.05
C ARG A 158 -16.12 -0.34 -2.25
N GLU A 159 -16.74 -1.52 -2.11
CA GLU A 159 -16.89 -2.47 -3.23
C GLU A 159 -17.76 -1.91 -4.35
N LYS A 160 -18.85 -1.20 -4.02
CA LYS A 160 -19.70 -0.53 -4.99
C LYS A 160 -18.94 0.54 -5.78
N ILE A 161 -18.19 1.41 -5.10
CA ILE A 161 -17.38 2.46 -5.74
C ILE A 161 -16.32 1.82 -6.64
N LYS A 162 -15.63 0.80 -6.17
CA LYS A 162 -14.62 0.08 -6.96
C LYS A 162 -15.18 -0.54 -8.23
N SER A 163 -16.38 -1.15 -8.13
CA SER A 163 -17.08 -1.70 -9.28
C SER A 163 -17.50 -0.61 -10.27
N GLN A 164 -18.02 0.53 -9.79
CA GLN A 164 -18.38 1.67 -10.62
C GLN A 164 -17.19 2.26 -11.35
N ILE A 165 -16.03 2.44 -10.66
CA ILE A 165 -14.80 2.92 -11.29
C ILE A 165 -14.34 1.96 -12.37
N LYS A 166 -14.36 0.64 -12.10
CA LYS A 166 -13.96 -0.36 -13.09
C LYS A 166 -14.85 -0.31 -14.34
N SER A 167 -16.15 -0.19 -14.16
CA SER A 167 -17.10 -0.07 -15.27
C SER A 167 -16.90 1.22 -16.06
N ALA A 168 -16.69 2.35 -15.36
CA ALA A 168 -16.47 3.65 -16.01
C ALA A 168 -15.18 3.71 -16.82
N LEU A 169 -14.12 3.01 -16.37
CA LEU A 169 -12.82 2.96 -17.07
C LEU A 169 -12.82 1.98 -18.25
N PHE A 170 -13.80 1.11 -18.37
CA PHE A 170 -13.85 0.12 -19.45
C PHE A 170 -13.98 0.79 -20.82
N TYR A 171 -14.91 1.75 -20.98
CA TYR A 171 -15.12 2.45 -22.24
C TYR A 171 -13.90 3.26 -22.72
N PRO A 172 -13.31 4.16 -21.91
CA PRO A 172 -12.06 4.83 -22.28
C PRO A 172 -10.93 3.86 -22.58
N GLY A 173 -10.81 2.76 -21.83
CA GLY A 173 -9.78 1.75 -22.05
C GLY A 173 -9.87 1.11 -23.45
N VAL A 174 -11.07 0.74 -23.88
CA VAL A 174 -11.32 0.21 -25.22
C VAL A 174 -10.99 1.26 -26.29
N LEU A 175 -11.44 2.51 -26.10
CA LEU A 175 -11.20 3.59 -27.06
C LEU A 175 -9.67 3.85 -27.24
N PHE A 176 -8.92 3.95 -26.15
CA PHE A 176 -7.47 4.12 -26.21
C PHE A 176 -6.78 2.92 -26.85
N SER A 177 -7.23 1.70 -26.58
CA SER A 177 -6.66 0.50 -27.20
C SER A 177 -6.83 0.52 -28.72
N VAL A 178 -8.00 0.88 -29.22
CA VAL A 178 -8.27 1.01 -30.65
C VAL A 178 -7.42 2.14 -31.26
N ALA A 179 -7.34 3.30 -30.61
CA ALA A 179 -6.54 4.42 -31.11
C ALA A 179 -5.06 4.06 -31.24
N ILE A 180 -4.50 3.38 -30.22
CA ILE A 180 -3.11 2.91 -30.24
C ILE A 180 -2.90 1.90 -31.40
N LEU A 181 -3.82 0.96 -31.57
CA LEU A 181 -3.74 -0.05 -32.62
C LEU A 181 -3.75 0.60 -34.01
N VAL A 182 -4.66 1.54 -34.25
CA VAL A 182 -4.71 2.30 -35.53
C VAL A 182 -3.43 3.10 -35.75
N THR A 183 -2.92 3.77 -34.69
CA THR A 183 -1.66 4.54 -34.82
C THR A 183 -0.48 3.64 -35.14
N VAL A 184 -0.34 2.50 -34.51
CA VAL A 184 0.73 1.52 -34.78
C VAL A 184 0.59 0.99 -36.22
N PHE A 185 -0.63 0.64 -36.65
CA PHE A 185 -0.89 0.19 -37.99
C PHE A 185 -0.48 1.25 -39.04
N MET A 186 -0.84 2.52 -38.84
CA MET A 186 -0.47 3.63 -39.70
C MET A 186 1.05 3.80 -39.78
N LEU A 187 1.75 3.76 -38.65
CA LEU A 187 3.21 3.89 -38.61
C LEU A 187 3.92 2.73 -39.29
N MET A 188 3.40 1.51 -39.18
CA MET A 188 4.06 0.33 -39.76
C MET A 188 3.76 0.12 -41.24
N ASN A 189 2.59 0.52 -41.73
CA ASN A 189 2.15 0.22 -43.11
C ASN A 189 2.04 1.47 -43.96
N VAL A 190 1.53 2.56 -43.46
CA VAL A 190 1.25 3.76 -44.27
C VAL A 190 2.49 4.64 -44.42
N VAL A 191 3.20 4.90 -43.33
CA VAL A 191 4.40 5.74 -43.35
C VAL A 191 5.49 5.17 -44.31
N PRO A 192 5.84 3.87 -44.26
CA PRO A 192 6.81 3.31 -45.21
C PRO A 192 6.39 3.44 -46.68
N THR A 193 5.08 3.31 -46.95
CA THR A 193 4.55 3.48 -48.31
C THR A 193 4.80 4.90 -48.84
N PHE A 194 4.59 5.91 -48.01
CA PHE A 194 4.89 7.30 -48.33
C PHE A 194 6.40 7.54 -48.52
N VAL A 195 7.25 7.00 -47.65
CA VAL A 195 8.70 7.12 -47.73
C VAL A 195 9.19 6.53 -49.07
N ASN A 196 8.77 5.32 -49.42
CA ASN A 196 9.13 4.66 -50.65
C ASN A 196 8.64 5.45 -51.88
N MET A 197 7.46 6.07 -51.80
CA MET A 197 6.91 6.89 -52.89
C MET A 197 7.72 8.18 -53.07
N TYR A 198 8.17 8.83 -51.99
CA TYR A 198 9.04 10.01 -52.06
C TYR A 198 10.45 9.67 -52.55
N GLU A 199 11.01 8.54 -52.18
CA GLU A 199 12.29 8.05 -52.69
C GLU A 199 12.21 7.73 -54.20
N GLY A 200 11.07 7.20 -54.66
CA GLY A 200 10.82 6.90 -56.08
C GLY A 200 10.60 8.15 -56.94
N MET A 201 10.22 9.30 -56.38
CA MET A 201 10.05 10.56 -57.12
C MET A 201 11.33 11.39 -57.22
N GLY A 202 12.48 10.85 -56.86
CA GLY A 202 13.79 11.49 -56.96
C GLY A 202 13.94 12.60 -55.94
N THR A 203 14.81 12.40 -54.98
CA THR A 203 15.31 13.41 -54.10
C THR A 203 15.76 14.62 -54.90
N VAL A 204 14.99 15.71 -54.86
CA VAL A 204 15.53 17.02 -55.20
C VAL A 204 16.53 17.33 -54.11
N SER A 205 17.75 16.94 -54.38
CA SER A 205 18.89 17.06 -53.52
C SER A 205 19.04 18.53 -53.11
N TYR A 206 19.01 18.83 -51.82
CA TYR A 206 19.39 20.13 -51.27
C TYR A 206 20.87 20.49 -51.49
N THR A 207 21.54 19.81 -52.41
CA THR A 207 22.93 20.11 -52.84
C THR A 207 23.04 21.39 -53.68
N HIS A 208 21.94 21.93 -54.22
CA HIS A 208 21.99 23.18 -55.01
C HIS A 208 22.01 24.46 -54.15
N LEU A 209 21.71 24.39 -52.89
CA LEU A 209 21.79 25.56 -51.98
C LEU A 209 23.19 25.79 -51.42
N ARG A 210 24.11 24.84 -51.53
CA ARG A 210 25.47 24.96 -51.00
C ARG A 210 26.50 25.43 -52.06
N ALA A 211 26.10 25.50 -53.32
CA ALA A 211 26.98 25.91 -54.40
C ALA A 211 26.96 27.44 -54.68
N HIS A 212 26.11 28.22 -53.97
CA HIS A 212 26.00 29.66 -54.23
C HIS A 212 26.67 30.53 -53.17
N GLU A 213 27.33 29.94 -52.18
CA GLU A 213 28.02 30.72 -51.11
C GLU A 213 29.56 30.71 -51.21
N THR A 214 30.14 30.23 -52.32
CA THR A 214 31.60 30.33 -52.50
C THR A 214 31.95 30.98 -53.83
N HIS A 215 31.50 32.21 -54.02
CA HIS A 215 32.14 33.16 -54.96
C HIS A 215 31.88 34.58 -54.48
N GLU A 216 32.80 35.09 -53.61
CA GLU A 216 33.29 36.45 -53.64
C GLU A 216 34.39 36.64 -52.59
N HIS A 217 35.48 37.03 -53.12
CA HIS A 217 36.72 37.66 -52.65
C HIS A 217 37.96 36.75 -52.63
#